data_fe24da2c693042317f06ab7a23630e20
#
_entry.id   fe24da2c693042317f06ab7a23630e20
#
_cell.length_a   1.000
_cell.length_b   1.000
_cell.length_c   1.000
_cell.angle_alpha   90.00
_cell.angle_beta   90.00
_cell.angle_gamma   90.00
#
_symmetry.space_group_name_H-M   'P 1'
#
loop_
_entity.id
_entity.type
_entity.pdbx_description
1 polymer ?
#
loop_
_entity_poly.entity_id
_entity_poly.type
_entity_poly.pdbx_seq_one_letter_code
_entity_poly.pdbx_strand_id
1 'polypeptide(L)'
;MNKVFNFLNNLNINNHGSGHTEPAEGFQDFMLAWNFLHINSINGIISLAFVSLIVAIYLIGVLRLSKTNFLVPSKLALISVALFLLIFVLEGPIDFFAEEMFFIHMIQHLTLMVVIAPLLLSANAMPIFIWGTPKKMRSTLSKPFAGNSTSKKILSVITRPRYSLLLYIINLYFWHIPYFYNLALAHDTFHFINHVMYVFMAMLLWWPILGPAPVRTNLTIPQKIVYVLVAVTPSAALAAFITLSGEPIYNYESTPLHWNMLSHSEDQTWGGIIMWLPGNFVFLGVLTTLFFKWSKQEESTSLPKLEN
;
A
#
# COMPACT_ATOMS: atom_id res chain seq x y z
N MET A 1 -15.67 16.06 -26.03
CA MET A 1 -15.74 16.12 -24.55
C MET A 1 -17.14 15.78 -24.04
N ASN A 2 -18.24 16.34 -24.56
CA ASN A 2 -19.60 16.06 -24.05
C ASN A 2 -20.12 14.61 -24.22
N LYS A 3 -19.62 13.80 -25.17
CA LYS A 3 -20.07 12.42 -25.33
C LYS A 3 -19.50 11.43 -24.31
N VAL A 4 -18.29 11.70 -23.80
CA VAL A 4 -17.67 10.89 -22.73
C VAL A 4 -18.31 11.22 -21.38
N PHE A 5 -18.64 12.48 -21.17
CA PHE A 5 -19.33 12.93 -19.96
C PHE A 5 -20.77 12.35 -19.87
N ASN A 6 -21.50 12.29 -20.98
CA ASN A 6 -22.83 11.67 -21.04
C ASN A 6 -22.78 10.13 -20.95
N PHE A 7 -21.72 9.48 -21.39
CA PHE A 7 -21.53 8.04 -21.20
C PHE A 7 -21.28 7.69 -19.73
N LEU A 8 -20.47 8.50 -19.01
CA LEU A 8 -20.21 8.33 -17.59
C LEU A 8 -21.46 8.63 -16.71
N ASN A 9 -22.29 9.58 -17.11
CA ASN A 9 -23.57 9.86 -16.45
C ASN A 9 -24.67 8.81 -16.71
N ASN A 10 -24.57 8.03 -17.80
CA ASN A 10 -25.49 6.94 -18.11
C ASN A 10 -25.10 5.60 -17.47
N LEU A 11 -23.90 5.48 -16.87
CA LEU A 11 -23.60 4.44 -15.91
C LEU A 11 -24.31 4.82 -14.61
N ASN A 12 -25.59 4.46 -14.52
CA ASN A 12 -26.49 4.74 -13.39
C ASN A 12 -26.00 3.98 -12.14
N ILE A 13 -25.00 4.53 -11.47
CA ILE A 13 -24.49 4.10 -10.15
C ILE A 13 -24.97 5.16 -9.14
N ASN A 14 -26.27 5.37 -9.12
CA ASN A 14 -26.93 6.00 -7.99
C ASN A 14 -27.21 4.91 -6.96
N ASN A 15 -26.31 4.71 -6.01
CA ASN A 15 -26.60 4.29 -4.65
C ASN A 15 -25.33 4.16 -3.82
N HIS A 16 -24.66 5.27 -3.55
CA HIS A 16 -24.06 5.47 -2.26
C HIS A 16 -24.64 6.79 -1.71
N GLY A 17 -25.88 6.68 -1.25
CA GLY A 17 -26.35 7.57 -0.24
C GLY A 17 -25.56 7.23 1.02
N SER A 18 -24.63 8.09 1.41
CA SER A 18 -24.14 8.18 2.77
C SER A 18 -25.35 8.37 3.70
N GLY A 19 -25.92 7.25 4.14
CA GLY A 19 -27.07 7.24 5.06
C GLY A 19 -26.68 7.61 6.50
N HIS A 20 -25.53 8.19 6.72
CA HIS A 20 -25.04 8.59 8.04
C HIS A 20 -25.25 10.11 8.20
N THR A 21 -26.46 10.48 8.60
CA THR A 21 -26.84 11.87 8.90
C THR A 21 -26.57 12.29 10.34
N GLU A 22 -26.00 11.42 11.16
CA GLU A 22 -25.69 11.68 12.58
C GLU A 22 -24.21 11.39 12.88
N PRO A 23 -23.53 12.18 13.72
CA PRO A 23 -22.13 11.93 14.09
C PRO A 23 -22.02 10.58 14.82
N ALA A 24 -20.96 9.85 14.55
CA ALA A 24 -20.68 8.54 15.15
C ALA A 24 -20.71 8.63 16.69
N GLU A 25 -21.63 7.91 17.31
CA GLU A 25 -21.77 7.86 18.77
C GLU A 25 -21.16 6.58 19.36
N GLY A 26 -19.82 6.49 19.36
CA GLY A 26 -19.11 5.52 20.20
C GLY A 26 -18.79 4.17 19.56
N PHE A 27 -18.70 3.13 20.40
CA PHE A 27 -18.24 1.79 20.01
C PHE A 27 -19.10 1.10 18.93
N GLN A 28 -20.40 1.40 18.86
CA GLN A 28 -21.29 0.82 17.85
C GLN A 28 -20.89 1.26 16.44
N ASP A 29 -20.55 2.52 16.25
CA ASP A 29 -20.16 3.04 14.94
C ASP A 29 -18.79 2.50 14.51
N PHE A 30 -17.86 2.34 15.47
CA PHE A 30 -16.61 1.64 15.21
C PHE A 30 -16.83 0.20 14.72
N MET A 31 -17.80 -0.50 15.28
CA MET A 31 -18.17 -1.85 14.83
C MET A 31 -18.87 -1.82 13.46
N LEU A 32 -19.72 -0.82 13.22
CA LEU A 32 -20.39 -0.66 11.92
C LEU A 32 -19.44 -0.19 10.81
N ALA A 33 -18.30 0.38 11.14
CA ALA A 33 -17.26 0.78 10.20
C ALA A 33 -16.48 -0.40 9.54
N TRP A 34 -16.88 -1.64 9.80
CA TRP A 34 -16.28 -2.81 9.15
C TRP A 34 -17.16 -3.31 7.99
N ASN A 35 -16.69 -3.15 6.75
CA ASN A 35 -17.44 -3.48 5.53
C ASN A 35 -17.97 -4.91 5.53
N PHE A 36 -17.17 -5.88 5.98
CA PHE A 36 -17.56 -7.30 6.00
C PHE A 36 -18.61 -7.65 7.08
N LEU A 37 -18.95 -6.76 8.01
CA LEU A 37 -20.04 -6.94 8.97
C LEU A 37 -21.40 -6.54 8.38
N HIS A 38 -21.43 -5.83 7.26
CA HIS A 38 -22.66 -5.42 6.57
C HIS A 38 -23.23 -6.56 5.71
N ILE A 39 -23.43 -7.74 6.32
CA ILE A 39 -23.91 -8.95 5.63
C ILE A 39 -25.30 -8.81 4.98
N ASN A 40 -26.03 -7.76 5.30
CA ASN A 40 -27.33 -7.45 4.70
C ASN A 40 -27.19 -6.68 3.37
N SER A 41 -26.00 -6.21 3.02
CA SER A 41 -25.69 -5.55 1.77
C SER A 41 -24.87 -6.46 0.85
N ILE A 42 -25.00 -6.26 -0.48
CA ILE A 42 -24.24 -7.04 -1.46
C ILE A 42 -22.74 -6.73 -1.36
N ASN A 43 -22.39 -5.48 -1.05
CA ASN A 43 -21.00 -5.06 -0.87
C ASN A 43 -20.38 -5.71 0.37
N GLY A 44 -21.09 -5.76 1.49
CA GLY A 44 -20.62 -6.46 2.69
C GLY A 44 -20.43 -7.95 2.49
N ILE A 45 -21.31 -8.62 1.70
CA ILE A 45 -21.13 -10.03 1.34
C ILE A 45 -19.87 -10.22 0.49
N ILE A 46 -19.63 -9.34 -0.49
CA ILE A 46 -18.43 -9.39 -1.36
C ILE A 46 -17.18 -9.18 -0.51
N SER A 47 -17.18 -8.18 0.38
CA SER A 47 -16.09 -7.87 1.31
C SER A 47 -15.78 -9.08 2.20
N LEU A 48 -16.79 -9.67 2.85
CA LEU A 48 -16.63 -10.87 3.67
C LEU A 48 -16.05 -12.05 2.89
N ALA A 49 -16.52 -12.26 1.65
CA ALA A 49 -15.99 -13.31 0.78
C ALA A 49 -14.53 -13.06 0.41
N PHE A 50 -14.15 -11.82 0.12
CA PHE A 50 -12.80 -11.42 -0.22
C PHE A 50 -11.84 -11.61 0.96
N VAL A 51 -12.18 -11.09 2.14
CA VAL A 51 -11.39 -11.27 3.38
C VAL A 51 -11.23 -12.74 3.70
N SER A 52 -12.34 -13.51 3.68
CA SER A 52 -12.33 -14.95 3.96
C SER A 52 -11.43 -15.71 2.98
N LEU A 53 -11.47 -15.35 1.70
CA LEU A 53 -10.64 -15.96 0.65
C LEU A 53 -9.15 -15.69 0.89
N ILE A 54 -8.76 -14.47 1.19
CA ILE A 54 -7.35 -14.11 1.46
C ILE A 54 -6.83 -14.86 2.69
N VAL A 55 -7.61 -14.86 3.79
CA VAL A 55 -7.25 -15.56 5.02
C VAL A 55 -7.16 -17.07 4.78
N ALA A 56 -8.13 -17.67 4.07
CA ALA A 56 -8.11 -19.08 3.72
C ALA A 56 -6.89 -19.46 2.86
N ILE A 57 -6.56 -18.68 1.83
CA ILE A 57 -5.37 -18.90 1.00
C ILE A 57 -4.11 -18.85 1.86
N TYR A 58 -4.00 -17.87 2.75
CA TYR A 58 -2.86 -17.76 3.66
C TYR A 58 -2.74 -18.98 4.57
N LEU A 59 -3.81 -19.34 5.28
CA LEU A 59 -3.83 -20.48 6.22
C LEU A 59 -3.54 -21.81 5.52
N ILE A 60 -4.17 -22.06 4.35
CA ILE A 60 -3.90 -23.25 3.55
C ILE A 60 -2.45 -23.30 3.09
N GLY A 61 -1.88 -22.15 2.70
CA GLY A 61 -0.46 -22.05 2.32
C GLY A 61 0.47 -22.41 3.48
N VAL A 62 0.21 -21.87 4.67
CA VAL A 62 0.95 -22.20 5.90
C VAL A 62 0.83 -23.69 6.22
N LEU A 63 -0.38 -24.25 6.24
CA LEU A 63 -0.60 -25.67 6.52
C LEU A 63 0.13 -26.60 5.53
N ARG A 64 0.13 -26.26 4.24
CA ARG A 64 0.83 -27.06 3.21
C ARG A 64 2.35 -26.96 3.31
N LEU A 65 2.87 -25.83 3.76
CA LEU A 65 4.30 -25.61 3.92
C LEU A 65 4.82 -25.98 5.32
N SER A 66 3.94 -26.25 6.29
CA SER A 66 4.33 -26.56 7.68
C SER A 66 5.23 -27.78 7.82
N LYS A 67 5.14 -28.72 6.87
CA LYS A 67 5.99 -29.93 6.82
C LYS A 67 7.35 -29.68 6.12
N THR A 68 7.63 -28.47 5.73
CA THR A 68 8.87 -28.06 5.06
C THR A 68 9.66 -27.12 5.97
N ASN A 69 10.97 -27.03 5.76
CA ASN A 69 11.81 -26.05 6.46
C ASN A 69 11.68 -24.62 5.89
N PHE A 70 10.64 -24.37 5.10
CA PHE A 70 10.42 -23.07 4.46
C PHE A 70 9.83 -22.02 5.42
N LEU A 71 9.00 -22.46 6.38
CA LEU A 71 8.32 -21.56 7.31
C LEU A 71 9.26 -21.12 8.43
N VAL A 72 9.46 -19.81 8.51
CA VAL A 72 10.19 -19.16 9.59
C VAL A 72 9.19 -18.38 10.44
N PRO A 73 9.12 -18.59 11.78
CA PRO A 73 8.12 -17.96 12.64
C PRO A 73 8.09 -16.42 12.52
N SER A 74 9.25 -15.77 12.44
CA SER A 74 9.32 -14.31 12.27
C SER A 74 8.71 -13.84 10.95
N LYS A 75 8.88 -14.58 9.86
CA LYS A 75 8.26 -14.26 8.57
C LYS A 75 6.74 -14.44 8.60
N LEU A 76 6.26 -15.49 9.28
CA LEU A 76 4.82 -15.70 9.47
C LEU A 76 4.21 -14.55 10.28
N ALA A 77 4.88 -14.12 11.35
CA ALA A 77 4.43 -12.97 12.13
C ALA A 77 4.33 -11.70 11.27
N LEU A 78 5.36 -11.41 10.43
CA LEU A 78 5.33 -10.27 9.52
C LEU A 78 4.17 -10.33 8.52
N ILE A 79 3.89 -11.52 7.95
CA ILE A 79 2.76 -11.69 7.02
C ILE A 79 1.43 -11.54 7.76
N SER A 80 1.29 -12.11 8.95
CA SER A 80 0.06 -11.99 9.75
C SER A 80 -0.22 -10.54 10.13
N VAL A 81 0.80 -9.78 10.53
CA VAL A 81 0.67 -8.35 10.82
C VAL A 81 0.30 -7.58 9.55
N ALA A 82 0.97 -7.87 8.41
CA ALA A 82 0.65 -7.20 7.15
C ALA A 82 -0.78 -7.48 6.68
N LEU A 83 -1.28 -8.73 6.82
CA LEU A 83 -2.66 -9.08 6.48
C LEU A 83 -3.68 -8.44 7.43
N PHE A 84 -3.39 -8.42 8.72
CA PHE A 84 -4.24 -7.74 9.69
C PHE A 84 -4.36 -6.25 9.36
N LEU A 85 -3.23 -5.58 9.12
CA LEU A 85 -3.22 -4.17 8.72
C LEU A 85 -3.92 -3.95 7.39
N LEU A 86 -3.73 -4.84 6.39
CA LEU A 86 -4.40 -4.74 5.09
C LEU A 86 -5.93 -4.78 5.25
N ILE A 87 -6.44 -5.72 6.04
CA ILE A 87 -7.87 -5.82 6.33
C ILE A 87 -8.35 -4.60 7.11
N PHE A 88 -7.59 -4.17 8.11
CA PHE A 88 -7.94 -3.02 8.94
C PHE A 88 -8.03 -1.70 8.14
N VAL A 89 -7.14 -1.52 7.15
CA VAL A 89 -7.08 -0.28 6.33
C VAL A 89 -8.04 -0.29 5.15
N LEU A 90 -8.38 -1.47 4.58
CA LEU A 90 -9.22 -1.57 3.37
C LEU A 90 -10.66 -2.01 3.64
N GLU A 91 -10.94 -2.61 4.79
CA GLU A 91 -12.24 -3.20 5.10
C GLU A 91 -12.75 -2.76 6.47
N GLY A 92 -11.96 -1.94 7.17
CA GLY A 92 -12.22 -1.53 8.55
C GLY A 92 -12.40 -0.02 8.70
N PRO A 93 -12.32 0.47 9.95
CA PRO A 93 -12.62 1.86 10.28
C PRO A 93 -11.81 2.89 9.51
N ILE A 94 -10.59 2.57 9.09
CA ILE A 94 -9.77 3.49 8.31
C ILE A 94 -10.42 3.77 6.94
N ASP A 95 -10.95 2.75 6.25
CA ASP A 95 -11.62 2.91 4.97
C ASP A 95 -12.88 3.77 5.10
N PHE A 96 -13.70 3.47 6.10
CA PHE A 96 -14.92 4.22 6.39
C PHE A 96 -14.66 5.72 6.60
N PHE A 97 -13.69 6.08 7.45
CA PHE A 97 -13.39 7.49 7.70
C PHE A 97 -12.56 8.14 6.58
N ALA A 98 -11.86 7.38 5.75
CA ALA A 98 -11.12 7.90 4.60
C ALA A 98 -12.02 8.48 3.50
N GLU A 99 -13.28 8.05 3.44
CA GLU A 99 -14.27 8.64 2.53
C GLU A 99 -14.70 10.05 2.93
N GLU A 100 -14.58 10.39 4.22
CA GLU A 100 -15.01 11.66 4.79
C GLU A 100 -13.86 12.62 5.10
N MET A 101 -12.68 12.08 5.41
CA MET A 101 -11.54 12.86 5.90
C MET A 101 -10.27 12.58 5.10
N PHE A 102 -9.74 13.63 4.49
CA PHE A 102 -8.51 13.56 3.69
C PHE A 102 -7.31 13.03 4.50
N PHE A 103 -7.13 13.48 5.77
CA PHE A 103 -5.99 13.03 6.56
C PHE A 103 -6.05 11.53 6.90
N ILE A 104 -7.25 10.96 7.11
CA ILE A 104 -7.43 9.51 7.31
C ILE A 104 -7.11 8.75 6.01
N HIS A 105 -7.56 9.26 4.86
CA HIS A 105 -7.21 8.73 3.56
C HIS A 105 -5.68 8.70 3.34
N MET A 106 -4.97 9.74 3.77
CA MET A 106 -3.50 9.75 3.72
C MET A 106 -2.87 8.72 4.66
N ILE A 107 -3.43 8.50 5.86
CA ILE A 107 -3.01 7.40 6.76
C ILE A 107 -3.20 6.04 6.08
N GLN A 108 -4.34 5.83 5.42
CA GLN A 108 -4.64 4.61 4.68
C GLN A 108 -3.57 4.31 3.62
N HIS A 109 -3.35 5.24 2.69
CA HIS A 109 -2.34 5.09 1.63
C HIS A 109 -0.93 4.93 2.17
N LEU A 110 -0.56 5.71 3.18
CA LEU A 110 0.76 5.64 3.79
C LEU A 110 0.99 4.25 4.42
N THR A 111 -0.01 3.71 5.14
CA THR A 111 0.08 2.37 5.73
C THR A 111 0.27 1.29 4.67
N LEU A 112 -0.47 1.37 3.55
CA LEU A 112 -0.30 0.47 2.41
C LEU A 112 1.13 0.53 1.84
N MET A 113 1.67 1.74 1.69
CA MET A 113 2.93 1.97 0.98
C MET A 113 4.18 1.73 1.82
N VAL A 114 4.20 2.21 3.06
CA VAL A 114 5.45 2.21 3.87
C VAL A 114 5.46 1.16 4.97
N VAL A 115 4.33 0.50 5.22
CA VAL A 115 4.24 -0.58 6.22
C VAL A 115 3.92 -1.92 5.55
N ILE A 116 2.76 -2.05 4.92
CA ILE A 116 2.27 -3.33 4.41
C ILE A 116 3.16 -3.87 3.28
N ALA A 117 3.47 -3.06 2.28
CA ALA A 117 4.29 -3.50 1.15
C ALA A 117 5.68 -3.99 1.57
N PRO A 118 6.48 -3.28 2.39
CA PRO A 118 7.77 -3.78 2.83
C PRO A 118 7.67 -4.98 3.77
N LEU A 119 6.64 -5.11 4.61
CA LEU A 119 6.41 -6.30 5.43
C LEU A 119 6.22 -7.55 4.57
N LEU A 120 5.34 -7.49 3.57
CA LEU A 120 5.07 -8.59 2.64
C LEU A 120 6.31 -8.99 1.83
N LEU A 121 7.10 -8.01 1.36
CA LEU A 121 8.33 -8.27 0.62
C LEU A 121 9.44 -8.85 1.51
N SER A 122 9.64 -8.30 2.72
CA SER A 122 10.64 -8.78 3.68
C SER A 122 10.38 -10.21 4.13
N ALA A 123 9.11 -10.56 4.28
CA ALA A 123 8.70 -11.91 4.64
C ALA A 123 8.76 -12.90 3.46
N ASN A 124 8.93 -12.41 2.22
CA ASN A 124 8.81 -13.20 1.00
C ASN A 124 7.48 -13.99 0.96
N ALA A 125 6.37 -13.26 1.11
CA ALA A 125 5.03 -13.82 1.31
C ALA A 125 4.50 -14.62 0.09
N MET A 126 4.95 -14.27 -1.12
CA MET A 126 4.45 -14.82 -2.39
C MET A 126 4.39 -16.36 -2.44
N PRO A 127 5.43 -17.13 -2.04
CA PRO A 127 5.35 -18.60 -2.04
C PRO A 127 4.20 -19.12 -1.18
N ILE A 128 3.94 -18.52 -0.02
CA ILE A 128 2.86 -18.97 0.88
C ILE A 128 1.50 -18.80 0.19
N PHE A 129 1.26 -17.64 -0.44
CA PHE A 129 0.03 -17.39 -1.19
C PHE A 129 -0.12 -18.32 -2.39
N ILE A 130 0.94 -18.57 -3.16
CA ILE A 130 0.92 -19.52 -4.28
C ILE A 130 0.57 -20.92 -3.79
N TRP A 131 1.16 -21.38 -2.68
CA TRP A 131 0.87 -22.69 -2.10
C TRP A 131 -0.52 -22.79 -1.48
N GLY A 132 -1.12 -21.68 -1.10
CA GLY A 132 -2.50 -21.59 -0.64
C GLY A 132 -3.53 -21.91 -1.72
N THR A 133 -3.21 -21.64 -3.00
CA THR A 133 -4.13 -21.86 -4.10
C THR A 133 -4.31 -23.34 -4.50
N PRO A 134 -5.39 -23.71 -5.21
CA PRO A 134 -5.58 -25.03 -5.78
C PRO A 134 -4.43 -25.44 -6.72
N LYS A 135 -4.15 -26.74 -6.83
CA LYS A 135 -3.01 -27.28 -7.60
C LYS A 135 -2.93 -26.77 -9.04
N LYS A 136 -4.08 -26.67 -9.75
CA LYS A 136 -4.14 -26.11 -11.13
C LYS A 136 -3.71 -24.66 -11.16
N MET A 137 -4.24 -23.82 -10.29
CA MET A 137 -3.88 -22.40 -10.19
C MET A 137 -2.43 -22.21 -9.76
N ARG A 138 -1.94 -23.00 -8.82
CA ARG A 138 -0.53 -22.96 -8.36
C ARG A 138 0.44 -23.12 -9.50
N SER A 139 0.24 -24.11 -10.38
CA SER A 139 1.10 -24.33 -11.53
C SER A 139 1.08 -23.13 -12.50
N THR A 140 -0.07 -22.49 -12.68
CA THR A 140 -0.22 -21.31 -13.53
C THR A 140 0.41 -20.07 -12.88
N LEU A 141 0.18 -19.85 -11.59
CA LEU A 141 0.73 -18.71 -10.85
C LEU A 141 2.24 -18.80 -10.62
N SER A 142 2.82 -20.01 -10.57
CA SER A 142 4.28 -20.19 -10.42
C SER A 142 5.06 -20.08 -11.72
N LYS A 143 4.43 -20.41 -12.88
CA LYS A 143 5.07 -20.33 -14.20
C LYS A 143 5.75 -19.00 -14.51
N PRO A 144 5.11 -17.82 -14.23
CA PRO A 144 5.72 -16.53 -14.47
C PRO A 144 7.06 -16.32 -13.75
N PHE A 145 7.29 -17.03 -12.65
CA PHE A 145 8.49 -16.88 -11.80
C PHE A 145 9.53 -17.99 -12.01
N ALA A 146 9.18 -19.03 -12.81
CA ALA A 146 10.05 -20.17 -13.06
C ALA A 146 10.98 -19.92 -14.26
N GLY A 147 12.22 -20.42 -14.15
CA GLY A 147 13.17 -20.44 -15.27
C GLY A 147 13.39 -19.07 -15.93
N ASN A 148 13.41 -19.04 -17.25
CA ASN A 148 13.60 -17.86 -18.11
C ASN A 148 12.29 -17.32 -18.69
N SER A 149 11.18 -17.34 -17.94
CA SER A 149 9.88 -16.88 -18.41
C SER A 149 9.90 -15.40 -18.81
N THR A 150 9.07 -15.02 -19.78
CA THR A 150 8.89 -13.61 -20.19
C THR A 150 8.44 -12.73 -19.03
N SER A 151 7.55 -13.23 -18.17
CA SER A 151 7.10 -12.50 -16.99
C SER A 151 8.22 -12.22 -16.01
N LYS A 152 9.15 -13.18 -15.79
CA LYS A 152 10.34 -12.95 -14.97
C LYS A 152 11.27 -11.91 -15.59
N LYS A 153 11.41 -11.90 -16.91
CA LYS A 153 12.19 -10.86 -17.62
C LYS A 153 11.55 -9.49 -17.44
N ILE A 154 10.22 -9.37 -17.62
CA ILE A 154 9.50 -8.12 -17.37
C ILE A 154 9.68 -7.67 -15.92
N LEU A 155 9.46 -8.56 -14.95
CA LEU A 155 9.67 -8.26 -13.53
C LEU A 155 11.10 -7.78 -13.27
N SER A 156 12.10 -8.41 -13.87
CA SER A 156 13.51 -8.01 -13.74
C SER A 156 13.83 -6.65 -14.33
N VAL A 157 13.02 -6.16 -15.27
CA VAL A 157 13.17 -4.81 -15.84
C VAL A 157 12.48 -3.78 -14.95
N ILE A 158 11.21 -4.00 -14.60
CA ILE A 158 10.42 -3.02 -13.82
C ILE A 158 10.94 -2.87 -12.38
N THR A 159 11.59 -3.89 -11.83
CA THR A 159 12.23 -3.85 -10.50
C THR A 159 13.63 -3.24 -10.51
N ARG A 160 14.19 -2.83 -11.68
CA ARG A 160 15.42 -2.04 -11.70
C ARG A 160 15.19 -0.69 -11.04
N PRO A 161 16.14 -0.16 -10.26
CA PRO A 161 15.95 1.04 -9.45
C PRO A 161 15.36 2.23 -10.20
N ARG A 162 15.87 2.50 -11.41
CA ARG A 162 15.39 3.61 -12.26
C ARG A 162 13.94 3.47 -12.69
N TYR A 163 13.50 2.26 -13.06
CA TYR A 163 12.13 2.04 -13.52
C TYR A 163 11.14 1.95 -12.38
N SER A 164 11.51 1.26 -11.28
CA SER A 164 10.67 1.19 -10.09
C SER A 164 10.44 2.57 -9.48
N LEU A 165 11.48 3.41 -9.42
CA LEU A 165 11.37 4.79 -8.96
C LEU A 165 10.48 5.64 -9.87
N LEU A 166 10.71 5.56 -11.21
CA LEU A 166 9.92 6.31 -12.18
C LEU A 166 8.44 5.93 -12.12
N LEU A 167 8.13 4.63 -12.08
CA LEU A 167 6.76 4.14 -11.99
C LEU A 167 6.08 4.57 -10.68
N TYR A 168 6.81 4.53 -9.57
CA TYR A 168 6.33 5.03 -8.29
C TYR A 168 5.99 6.53 -8.35
N ILE A 169 6.89 7.35 -8.88
CA ILE A 169 6.69 8.80 -9.00
C ILE A 169 5.51 9.11 -9.89
N ILE A 170 5.40 8.46 -11.06
CA ILE A 170 4.27 8.65 -11.98
C ILE A 170 2.96 8.30 -11.27
N ASN A 171 2.89 7.15 -10.58
CA ASN A 171 1.69 6.74 -9.85
C ASN A 171 1.33 7.73 -8.74
N LEU A 172 2.34 8.18 -7.97
CA LEU A 172 2.14 9.12 -6.88
C LEU A 172 1.49 10.41 -7.39
N TYR A 173 2.09 11.07 -8.38
CA TYR A 173 1.57 12.32 -8.92
C TYR A 173 0.28 12.14 -9.70
N PHE A 174 0.12 11.05 -10.46
CA PHE A 174 -1.10 10.77 -11.22
C PHE A 174 -2.35 10.77 -10.33
N TRP A 175 -2.30 10.03 -9.23
CA TRP A 175 -3.44 9.94 -8.31
C TRP A 175 -3.65 11.20 -7.47
N HIS A 176 -2.66 12.09 -7.37
CA HIS A 176 -2.80 13.38 -6.70
C HIS A 176 -3.20 14.53 -7.64
N ILE A 177 -3.38 14.29 -8.95
CA ILE A 177 -4.04 15.25 -9.83
C ILE A 177 -5.51 15.35 -9.38
N PRO A 178 -6.04 16.57 -9.10
CA PRO A 178 -7.39 16.72 -8.50
C PRO A 178 -8.49 16.00 -9.26
N TYR A 179 -8.42 15.97 -10.59
CA TYR A 179 -9.39 15.26 -11.42
C TYR A 179 -9.43 13.75 -11.13
N PHE A 180 -8.29 13.07 -11.07
CA PHE A 180 -8.22 11.62 -10.83
C PHE A 180 -8.48 11.28 -9.36
N TYR A 181 -8.03 12.15 -8.45
CA TYR A 181 -8.32 12.03 -7.03
C TYR A 181 -9.83 12.07 -6.77
N ASN A 182 -10.50 13.12 -7.25
CA ASN A 182 -11.95 13.29 -7.08
C ASN A 182 -12.74 12.19 -7.81
N LEU A 183 -12.22 11.65 -8.93
CA LEU A 183 -12.84 10.51 -9.61
C LEU A 183 -12.76 9.24 -8.75
N ALA A 184 -11.64 9.01 -8.07
CA ALA A 184 -11.49 7.88 -7.15
C ALA A 184 -12.37 8.06 -5.90
N LEU A 185 -12.50 9.28 -5.38
CA LEU A 185 -13.38 9.57 -4.26
C LEU A 185 -14.87 9.37 -4.60
N ALA A 186 -15.27 9.67 -5.84
CA ALA A 186 -16.65 9.56 -6.29
C ALA A 186 -17.08 8.15 -6.77
N HIS A 187 -16.15 7.22 -6.98
CA HIS A 187 -16.45 5.92 -7.57
C HIS A 187 -15.61 4.78 -6.97
N ASP A 188 -16.24 3.82 -6.33
CA ASP A 188 -15.62 2.66 -5.67
C ASP A 188 -14.65 1.89 -6.59
N THR A 189 -15.01 1.71 -7.87
CA THR A 189 -14.14 1.01 -8.82
C THR A 189 -12.82 1.72 -9.02
N PHE A 190 -12.83 3.05 -9.14
CA PHE A 190 -11.61 3.84 -9.28
C PHE A 190 -10.84 3.89 -7.97
N HIS A 191 -11.52 3.94 -6.82
CA HIS A 191 -10.93 3.87 -5.50
C HIS A 191 -10.23 2.52 -5.29
N PHE A 192 -10.87 1.41 -5.63
CA PHE A 192 -10.25 0.09 -5.60
C PHE A 192 -9.01 -0.02 -6.50
N ILE A 193 -9.10 0.47 -7.76
CA ILE A 193 -7.95 0.49 -8.68
C ILE A 193 -6.81 1.32 -8.11
N ASN A 194 -7.11 2.46 -7.49
CA ASN A 194 -6.16 3.33 -6.82
C ASN A 194 -5.39 2.56 -5.73
N HIS A 195 -6.07 1.87 -4.80
CA HIS A 195 -5.45 1.07 -3.76
C HIS A 195 -4.57 -0.05 -4.31
N VAL A 196 -5.05 -0.79 -5.32
CA VAL A 196 -4.25 -1.85 -5.99
C VAL A 196 -2.99 -1.27 -6.60
N MET A 197 -3.09 -0.12 -7.27
CA MET A 197 -1.93 0.55 -7.87
C MET A 197 -0.96 1.05 -6.80
N TYR A 198 -1.43 1.61 -5.69
CA TYR A 198 -0.55 2.04 -4.60
C TYR A 198 0.23 0.87 -3.99
N VAL A 199 -0.44 -0.25 -3.69
CA VAL A 199 0.23 -1.45 -3.15
C VAL A 199 1.26 -1.99 -4.14
N PHE A 200 0.89 -2.10 -5.43
CA PHE A 200 1.78 -2.63 -6.46
C PHE A 200 3.00 -1.73 -6.68
N MET A 201 2.80 -0.41 -6.79
CA MET A 201 3.89 0.54 -7.00
C MET A 201 4.77 0.67 -5.74
N ALA A 202 4.18 0.56 -4.55
CA ALA A 202 4.96 0.47 -3.31
C ALA A 202 5.83 -0.80 -3.27
N MET A 203 5.31 -1.95 -3.69
CA MET A 203 6.15 -3.16 -3.82
C MET A 203 7.30 -2.93 -4.79
N LEU A 204 7.08 -2.28 -5.93
CA LEU A 204 8.16 -1.92 -6.86
C LEU A 204 9.17 -0.97 -6.23
N LEU A 205 8.72 0.05 -5.48
CA LEU A 205 9.58 1.00 -4.77
C LEU A 205 10.52 0.28 -3.78
N TRP A 206 9.98 -0.65 -2.98
CA TRP A 206 10.74 -1.37 -1.96
C TRP A 206 11.60 -2.50 -2.53
N TRP A 207 11.31 -2.96 -3.76
CA TRP A 207 12.01 -4.09 -4.37
C TRP A 207 13.53 -3.90 -4.48
N PRO A 208 14.08 -2.75 -4.96
CA PRO A 208 15.52 -2.53 -5.04
C PRO A 208 16.22 -2.56 -3.67
N ILE A 209 15.53 -2.19 -2.61
CA ILE A 209 16.07 -2.14 -1.25
C ILE A 209 16.10 -3.54 -0.64
N LEU A 210 14.99 -4.27 -0.72
CA LEU A 210 14.77 -5.55 -0.05
C LEU A 210 15.25 -6.75 -0.87
N GLY A 211 15.20 -6.66 -2.20
CA GLY A 211 15.69 -7.69 -3.13
C GLY A 211 15.06 -9.07 -2.94
N PRO A 212 13.72 -9.21 -2.85
CA PRO A 212 13.09 -10.51 -2.62
C PRO A 212 13.26 -11.45 -3.83
N ALA A 213 13.18 -12.76 -3.58
CA ALA A 213 13.08 -13.72 -4.68
C ALA A 213 11.78 -13.49 -5.47
N PRO A 214 11.73 -13.81 -6.79
CA PRO A 214 12.75 -14.50 -7.56
C PRO A 214 13.75 -13.59 -8.28
N VAL A 215 13.62 -12.27 -8.17
CA VAL A 215 14.51 -11.28 -8.82
C VAL A 215 15.23 -10.48 -7.74
N ARG A 216 16.48 -10.83 -7.52
CA ARG A 216 17.34 -10.10 -6.58
C ARG A 216 17.94 -8.88 -7.25
N THR A 217 18.13 -7.81 -6.49
CA THR A 217 18.82 -6.59 -6.92
C THR A 217 20.26 -6.63 -6.40
N ASN A 218 21.20 -6.15 -7.22
CA ASN A 218 22.63 -6.12 -6.90
C ASN A 218 23.09 -4.72 -6.45
N LEU A 219 22.22 -3.93 -5.84
CA LEU A 219 22.60 -2.63 -5.31
C LEU A 219 23.54 -2.78 -4.12
N THR A 220 24.64 -2.05 -4.14
CA THR A 220 25.50 -1.85 -2.96
C THR A 220 24.75 -1.04 -1.89
N ILE A 221 25.22 -1.10 -0.64
CA ILE A 221 24.55 -0.34 0.44
C ILE A 221 24.54 1.17 0.17
N PRO A 222 25.64 1.82 -0.27
CA PRO A 222 25.62 3.23 -0.65
C PRO A 222 24.60 3.54 -1.77
N GLN A 223 24.50 2.67 -2.79
CA GLN A 223 23.50 2.85 -3.86
C GLN A 223 22.07 2.76 -3.34
N LYS A 224 21.78 1.90 -2.35
CA LYS A 224 20.47 1.84 -1.69
C LYS A 224 20.18 3.12 -0.91
N ILE A 225 21.17 3.69 -0.23
CA ILE A 225 21.04 4.98 0.47
C ILE A 225 20.66 6.08 -0.52
N VAL A 226 21.39 6.22 -1.61
CA VAL A 226 21.08 7.21 -2.66
C VAL A 226 19.69 6.98 -3.25
N TYR A 227 19.33 5.72 -3.52
CA TYR A 227 18.00 5.38 -4.02
C TYR A 227 16.87 5.83 -3.10
N VAL A 228 17.00 5.60 -1.78
CA VAL A 228 16.01 6.01 -0.78
C VAL A 228 15.92 7.54 -0.71
N LEU A 229 17.05 8.25 -0.71
CA LEU A 229 17.06 9.73 -0.71
C LEU A 229 16.32 10.30 -1.92
N VAL A 230 16.57 9.74 -3.12
CA VAL A 230 15.87 10.17 -4.34
C VAL A 230 14.37 9.80 -4.30
N ALA A 231 14.01 8.67 -3.69
CA ALA A 231 12.62 8.22 -3.58
C ALA A 231 11.77 9.11 -2.65
N VAL A 232 12.37 9.62 -1.59
CA VAL A 232 11.68 10.48 -0.59
C VAL A 232 11.38 11.87 -1.16
N THR A 233 12.25 12.44 -1.97
CA THR A 233 12.16 13.83 -2.43
C THR A 233 10.84 14.16 -3.15
N PRO A 234 10.33 13.36 -4.12
CA PRO A 234 9.06 13.64 -4.79
C PRO A 234 7.84 13.60 -3.85
N SER A 235 7.80 12.65 -2.92
CA SER A 235 6.70 12.57 -1.96
C SER A 235 6.73 13.73 -0.96
N ALA A 236 7.91 14.13 -0.50
CA ALA A 236 8.06 15.30 0.37
C ALA A 236 7.67 16.61 -0.33
N ALA A 237 8.03 16.77 -1.61
CA ALA A 237 7.63 17.93 -2.40
C ALA A 237 6.12 18.02 -2.58
N LEU A 238 5.46 16.88 -2.90
CA LEU A 238 4.00 16.83 -3.04
C LEU A 238 3.30 17.10 -1.70
N ALA A 239 3.78 16.49 -0.62
CA ALA A 239 3.25 16.69 0.71
C ALA A 239 3.35 18.16 1.17
N ALA A 240 4.50 18.80 0.93
CA ALA A 240 4.68 20.24 1.20
C ALA A 240 3.71 21.09 0.37
N PHE A 241 3.52 20.77 -0.92
CA PHE A 241 2.57 21.46 -1.77
C PHE A 241 1.14 21.38 -1.22
N ILE A 242 0.68 20.18 -0.83
CA ILE A 242 -0.66 19.96 -0.27
C ILE A 242 -0.81 20.71 1.07
N THR A 243 0.20 20.62 1.95
CA THR A 243 0.19 21.28 3.28
C THR A 243 0.11 22.79 3.17
N LEU A 244 0.79 23.38 2.18
CA LEU A 244 0.94 24.84 2.04
C LEU A 244 -0.07 25.47 1.08
N SER A 245 -0.98 24.71 0.49
CA SER A 245 -1.93 25.22 -0.53
C SER A 245 -2.90 26.28 -0.02
N GLY A 246 -3.18 26.31 1.29
CA GLY A 246 -4.09 27.27 1.92
C GLY A 246 -5.58 27.06 1.60
N GLU A 247 -5.91 26.55 0.41
CA GLU A 247 -7.27 26.26 -0.04
C GLU A 247 -7.42 24.76 -0.31
N PRO A 248 -8.63 24.17 -0.12
CA PRO A 248 -8.91 22.78 -0.44
C PRO A 248 -8.65 22.48 -1.93
N ILE A 249 -7.81 21.48 -2.21
CA ILE A 249 -7.48 21.02 -3.57
C ILE A 249 -8.46 19.92 -3.99
N TYR A 250 -8.92 19.11 -3.01
CA TYR A 250 -9.75 17.93 -3.23
C TYR A 250 -11.19 18.14 -2.75
N ASN A 251 -12.13 17.48 -3.41
CA ASN A 251 -13.56 17.74 -3.24
C ASN A 251 -14.15 16.95 -2.05
N TYR A 252 -13.70 17.26 -0.84
CA TYR A 252 -14.32 16.80 0.41
C TYR A 252 -15.39 17.75 0.96
N GLU A 253 -15.59 18.91 0.35
CA GLU A 253 -16.52 19.93 0.85
C GLU A 253 -17.99 19.48 0.92
N SER A 254 -18.35 18.46 0.13
CA SER A 254 -19.70 17.89 0.11
C SER A 254 -19.93 16.83 1.20
N THR A 255 -18.88 16.38 1.89
CA THR A 255 -18.95 15.37 2.95
C THR A 255 -18.95 16.04 4.32
N PRO A 256 -19.90 15.73 5.22
CA PRO A 256 -19.84 16.20 6.60
C PRO A 256 -18.64 15.55 7.30
N LEU A 257 -17.80 16.38 7.92
CA LEU A 257 -16.70 15.88 8.75
C LEU A 257 -17.27 15.24 10.03
N HIS A 258 -16.95 13.98 10.24
CA HIS A 258 -17.55 13.14 11.29
C HIS A 258 -17.48 13.74 12.70
N TRP A 259 -16.46 14.55 12.98
CA TRP A 259 -16.25 15.13 14.31
C TRP A 259 -16.40 16.65 14.37
N ASN A 260 -16.77 17.34 13.30
CA ASN A 260 -16.91 18.82 13.24
C ASN A 260 -15.75 19.59 13.92
N MET A 261 -14.58 18.96 14.08
CA MET A 261 -13.44 19.52 14.80
C MET A 261 -12.46 20.25 13.88
N LEU A 262 -12.51 19.95 12.57
CA LEU A 262 -11.61 20.50 11.56
C LEU A 262 -12.42 21.12 10.41
N SER A 263 -11.93 22.19 9.84
CA SER A 263 -12.37 22.65 8.53
C SER A 263 -11.74 21.77 7.43
N HIS A 264 -12.32 21.75 6.22
CA HIS A 264 -11.74 20.99 5.10
C HIS A 264 -10.31 21.42 4.74
N SER A 265 -9.97 22.69 4.93
CA SER A 265 -8.61 23.19 4.74
C SER A 265 -7.65 22.67 5.81
N GLU A 266 -8.09 22.61 7.08
CA GLU A 266 -7.29 22.03 8.17
C GLU A 266 -7.11 20.52 7.98
N ASP A 267 -8.17 19.79 7.58
CA ASP A 267 -8.12 18.37 7.27
C ASP A 267 -7.09 18.09 6.14
N GLN A 268 -7.12 18.88 5.06
CA GLN A 268 -6.14 18.77 4.00
C GLN A 268 -4.72 19.07 4.48
N THR A 269 -4.55 20.10 5.31
CA THR A 269 -3.25 20.46 5.90
C THR A 269 -2.71 19.30 6.75
N TRP A 270 -3.54 18.70 7.60
CA TRP A 270 -3.17 17.52 8.38
C TRP A 270 -2.82 16.33 7.51
N GLY A 271 -3.56 16.07 6.45
CA GLY A 271 -3.25 15.02 5.49
C GLY A 271 -1.88 15.20 4.83
N GLY A 272 -1.57 16.43 4.41
CA GLY A 272 -0.25 16.78 3.91
C GLY A 272 0.86 16.59 4.95
N ILE A 273 0.64 17.00 6.21
CA ILE A 273 1.59 16.79 7.32
C ILE A 273 1.83 15.30 7.57
N ILE A 274 0.77 14.48 7.57
CA ILE A 274 0.86 13.03 7.75
C ILE A 274 1.67 12.39 6.61
N MET A 275 1.41 12.77 5.38
CA MET A 275 2.20 12.32 4.25
C MET A 275 3.67 12.74 4.39
N TRP A 276 3.95 13.93 4.90
CA TRP A 276 5.30 14.47 5.04
C TRP A 276 6.05 13.84 6.22
N LEU A 277 5.56 14.00 7.45
CA LEU A 277 6.32 13.63 8.66
C LEU A 277 6.36 12.11 8.88
N PRO A 278 5.25 11.37 9.09
CA PRO A 278 5.28 9.94 9.32
C PRO A 278 5.92 9.15 8.17
N GLY A 279 5.62 9.55 6.92
CA GLY A 279 6.23 8.92 5.74
C GLY A 279 7.74 9.03 5.75
N ASN A 280 8.28 10.22 6.00
CA ASN A 280 9.72 10.45 6.04
C ASN A 280 10.41 9.77 7.24
N PHE A 281 9.74 9.60 8.39
CA PHE A 281 10.31 8.86 9.52
C PHE A 281 10.59 7.39 9.19
N VAL A 282 9.72 6.74 8.41
CA VAL A 282 9.97 5.36 7.96
C VAL A 282 11.21 5.29 7.06
N PHE A 283 11.32 6.20 6.09
CA PHE A 283 12.49 6.26 5.22
C PHE A 283 13.76 6.63 5.98
N LEU A 284 13.70 7.52 6.97
CA LEU A 284 14.81 7.84 7.85
C LEU A 284 15.28 6.61 8.65
N GLY A 285 14.35 5.80 9.17
CA GLY A 285 14.67 4.53 9.84
C GLY A 285 15.40 3.55 8.90
N VAL A 286 14.97 3.47 7.64
CA VAL A 286 15.65 2.66 6.62
C VAL A 286 17.04 3.19 6.31
N LEU A 287 17.18 4.50 6.11
CA LEU A 287 18.48 5.16 5.86
C LEU A 287 19.45 4.92 7.02
N THR A 288 18.99 5.10 8.25
CA THR A 288 19.76 4.85 9.47
C THR A 288 20.24 3.38 9.53
N THR A 289 19.33 2.44 9.24
CA THR A 289 19.68 1.00 9.20
C THR A 289 20.71 0.70 8.12
N LEU A 290 20.56 1.27 6.93
CA LEU A 290 21.51 1.09 5.82
C LEU A 290 22.86 1.72 6.15
N PHE A 291 22.88 2.90 6.76
CA PHE A 291 24.10 3.60 7.16
C PHE A 291 24.91 2.78 8.17
N PHE A 292 24.28 2.27 9.23
CA PHE A 292 24.98 1.43 10.20
C PHE A 292 25.50 0.12 9.61
N LYS A 293 24.74 -0.50 8.69
CA LYS A 293 25.21 -1.68 7.95
C LYS A 293 26.42 -1.36 7.09
N TRP A 294 26.43 -0.22 6.43
CA TRP A 294 27.55 0.22 5.61
C TRP A 294 28.77 0.52 6.46
N SER A 295 28.65 1.32 7.53
CA SER A 295 29.73 1.63 8.46
C SER A 295 30.40 0.35 9.00
N LYS A 296 29.59 -0.62 9.46
CA LYS A 296 30.11 -1.91 9.96
C LYS A 296 30.83 -2.72 8.87
N GLN A 297 30.36 -2.66 7.63
CA GLN A 297 31.01 -3.32 6.50
C GLN A 297 32.39 -2.70 6.21
N GLU A 298 32.48 -1.37 6.17
CA GLU A 298 33.75 -0.64 5.96
C GLU A 298 34.74 -0.92 7.10
N GLU A 299 34.30 -0.91 8.34
CA GLU A 299 35.12 -1.22 9.49
C GLU A 299 35.70 -2.65 9.41
N SER A 300 34.88 -3.64 9.03
CA SER A 300 35.34 -5.05 8.86
C SER A 300 36.32 -5.24 7.71
N THR A 301 36.28 -4.33 6.71
CA THR A 301 37.17 -4.38 5.54
C THR A 301 38.48 -3.67 5.81
N SER A 302 38.49 -2.67 6.70
CA SER A 302 39.65 -1.84 7.06
C SER A 302 40.55 -2.51 8.12
N LEU A 303 40.02 -3.48 8.88
CA LEU A 303 40.85 -4.25 9.85
C LEU A 303 41.80 -5.16 9.11
N PRO A 304 43.14 -5.10 9.38
CA PRO A 304 44.09 -6.01 8.77
C PRO A 304 43.72 -7.46 9.13
N LYS A 305 43.66 -8.32 8.11
CA LYS A 305 43.59 -9.78 8.35
C LYS A 305 44.86 -10.15 9.11
N LEU A 306 44.73 -10.39 10.40
CA LEU A 306 45.79 -11.05 11.13
C LEU A 306 45.95 -12.45 10.50
N GLU A 307 46.99 -12.62 9.67
CA GLU A 307 47.38 -13.92 9.14
C GLU A 307 47.74 -14.80 10.34
N ASN A 308 46.93 -15.84 10.57
CA ASN A 308 47.28 -16.97 11.45
C ASN A 308 48.01 -18.01 10.63
#